data_4a963380ff49cc1fbedb4c2268ba33fb
#
_entry.id   4a963380ff49cc1fbedb4c2268ba33fb
#
_cell.length_a   1.000
_cell.length_b   1.000
_cell.length_c   1.000
_cell.angle_alpha   90.00
_cell.angle_beta   90.00
_cell.angle_gamma   90.00
#
_symmetry.space_group_name_H-M   'P 1'
#
loop_
_entity.id
_entity.type
_entity.pdbx_description
1 polymer ?
#
loop_
_entity_poly.entity_id
_entity_poly.type
_entity_poly.pdbx_seq_one_letter_code
_entity_poly.pdbx_strand_id
1 'polypeptide(L)'
;MTNFRIINSERLDGHAVIQTLEDVDGHLPIGVYANIANLTVNTGLNGNQQVVVSTYPYRLVEVDEYNELVFDVDEYRPNQVILINAGDDLDRAAESAGTLTYEPDVTWITTANVTEWLGIASATANDTAFLTKCVAAANTWCYRRRLESNYHDDADQVPDDAVKLGTIMFAATLYRERGSVDSFASFEEMSAAGGQFGSMSRIKQLLGIGRPSVG
;
A
#
# COMPACT_ATOMS: atom_id res chain seq x y z
N MET A 1 2.38 -0.26 -4.65
CA MET A 1 2.38 -1.72 -4.44
C MET A 1 3.74 -2.09 -3.92
N THR A 2 3.83 -2.47 -2.67
CA THR A 2 5.06 -2.99 -2.06
C THR A 2 5.14 -4.47 -2.39
N ASN A 3 6.29 -4.94 -2.86
CA ASN A 3 6.48 -6.30 -3.34
C ASN A 3 7.68 -6.93 -2.61
N PHE A 4 7.44 -8.04 -1.92
CA PHE A 4 8.45 -8.81 -1.19
C PHE A 4 8.61 -10.17 -1.87
N ARG A 5 9.86 -10.61 -2.08
CA ARG A 5 10.15 -11.93 -2.63
C ARG A 5 10.05 -12.99 -1.54
N ILE A 6 9.24 -14.00 -1.74
CA ILE A 6 9.11 -15.14 -0.82
C ILE A 6 10.26 -16.12 -1.09
N ILE A 7 10.96 -16.51 -0.01
CA ILE A 7 12.05 -17.49 -0.04
C ILE A 7 11.68 -18.83 0.63
N ASN A 8 10.76 -18.81 1.57
CA ASN A 8 10.18 -20.01 2.20
C ASN A 8 8.70 -19.83 2.44
N SER A 9 7.98 -20.93 2.42
CA SER A 9 6.54 -20.97 2.72
C SER A 9 6.17 -22.26 3.43
N GLU A 10 5.19 -22.20 4.33
CA GLU A 10 4.54 -23.33 4.99
C GLU A 10 3.10 -22.95 5.34
N ARG A 11 2.25 -23.91 5.63
CA ARG A 11 0.95 -23.69 6.27
C ARG A 11 0.89 -24.50 7.55
N LEU A 12 0.47 -23.84 8.63
CA LEU A 12 0.29 -24.43 9.94
C LEU A 12 -1.02 -23.93 10.56
N ASP A 13 -1.90 -24.84 10.94
CA ASP A 13 -3.16 -24.54 11.63
C ASP A 13 -3.97 -23.42 10.95
N GLY A 14 -4.14 -23.53 9.60
CA GLY A 14 -4.90 -22.53 8.84
C GLY A 14 -4.22 -21.18 8.64
N HIS A 15 -2.90 -21.10 8.89
CA HIS A 15 -2.10 -19.90 8.68
C HIS A 15 -0.97 -20.14 7.67
N ALA A 16 -0.86 -19.27 6.67
CA ALA A 16 0.31 -19.23 5.81
C ALA A 16 1.46 -18.55 6.57
N VAL A 17 2.57 -19.25 6.71
CA VAL A 17 3.81 -18.73 7.29
C VAL A 17 4.81 -18.52 6.16
N ILE A 18 5.08 -17.26 5.85
CA ILE A 18 5.92 -16.83 4.73
C ILE A 18 7.20 -16.22 5.27
N GLN A 19 8.32 -16.54 4.66
CA GLN A 19 9.57 -15.82 4.90
C GLN A 19 9.98 -15.07 3.65
N THR A 20 10.25 -13.78 3.77
CA THR A 20 10.65 -12.92 2.65
C THR A 20 12.15 -12.67 2.65
N LEU A 21 12.68 -12.29 1.48
CA LEU A 21 14.07 -11.89 1.34
C LEU A 21 14.29 -10.48 1.89
N GLU A 22 13.35 -9.58 1.61
CA GLU A 22 13.37 -8.21 2.04
C GLU A 22 12.78 -8.08 3.44
N ASP A 23 13.19 -7.03 4.15
CA ASP A 23 12.66 -6.69 5.45
C ASP A 23 11.20 -6.25 5.34
N VAL A 24 10.34 -6.82 6.17
CA VAL A 24 8.91 -6.50 6.24
C VAL A 24 8.58 -5.57 7.41
N ASP A 25 9.51 -5.38 8.33
CA ASP A 25 9.26 -4.56 9.51
C ASP A 25 9.02 -3.10 9.14
N GLY A 26 7.98 -2.51 9.71
CA GLY A 26 7.53 -1.15 9.36
C GLY A 26 6.93 -0.97 7.96
N HIS A 27 6.92 -2.01 7.11
CA HIS A 27 6.40 -1.95 5.74
C HIS A 27 5.12 -2.74 5.51
N LEU A 28 4.80 -3.66 6.41
CA LEU A 28 3.63 -4.54 6.33
C LEU A 28 2.87 -4.52 7.66
N PRO A 29 1.87 -3.65 7.82
CA PRO A 29 1.09 -3.56 9.04
C PRO A 29 0.27 -4.84 9.31
N ILE A 30 0.03 -5.13 10.59
CA ILE A 30 -0.89 -6.20 11.00
C ILE A 30 -2.33 -5.75 10.72
N GLY A 31 -3.17 -6.68 10.30
CA GLY A 31 -4.59 -6.44 9.98
C GLY A 31 -4.85 -6.06 8.53
N VAL A 32 -3.81 -5.82 7.73
CA VAL A 32 -3.97 -5.48 6.30
C VAL A 32 -4.14 -6.71 5.44
N TYR A 33 -4.70 -6.51 4.25
CA TYR A 33 -4.82 -7.54 3.23
C TYR A 33 -3.57 -7.58 2.35
N ALA A 34 -2.96 -8.75 2.24
CA ALA A 34 -1.85 -9.01 1.33
C ALA A 34 -2.17 -10.14 0.36
N ASN A 35 -1.48 -10.17 -0.76
CA ASN A 35 -1.65 -11.18 -1.79
C ASN A 35 -0.38 -12.02 -1.91
N ILE A 36 -0.54 -13.34 -1.89
CA ILE A 36 0.53 -14.30 -2.16
C ILE A 36 0.34 -14.82 -3.58
N ALA A 37 1.39 -14.77 -4.40
CA ALA A 37 1.35 -15.22 -5.77
C ALA A 37 2.66 -15.90 -6.17
N ASN A 38 2.60 -16.69 -7.25
CA ASN A 38 3.74 -17.30 -7.90
C ASN A 38 4.54 -18.31 -7.04
N LEU A 39 3.96 -18.83 -5.97
CA LEU A 39 4.54 -19.97 -5.26
C LEU A 39 4.53 -21.19 -6.16
N THR A 40 5.64 -21.91 -6.21
CA THR A 40 5.85 -23.07 -7.10
C THR A 40 5.78 -24.41 -6.38
N VAL A 41 6.07 -24.42 -5.09
CA VAL A 41 5.99 -25.62 -4.24
C VAL A 41 4.69 -25.64 -3.46
N ASN A 42 4.50 -24.69 -2.56
CA ASN A 42 3.27 -24.61 -1.75
C ASN A 42 2.19 -23.77 -2.47
N THR A 43 1.81 -24.20 -3.66
CA THR A 43 0.84 -23.47 -4.51
C THR A 43 -0.52 -23.25 -3.88
N GLY A 44 -0.91 -24.06 -2.90
CA GLY A 44 -2.13 -23.91 -2.13
C GLY A 44 -2.18 -22.64 -1.23
N LEU A 45 -1.05 -21.95 -1.07
CA LEU A 45 -0.98 -20.67 -0.37
C LEU A 45 -1.23 -19.47 -1.30
N ASN A 46 -1.14 -19.63 -2.62
CA ASN A 46 -1.44 -18.56 -3.56
C ASN A 46 -2.88 -18.08 -3.35
N GLY A 47 -3.06 -16.80 -3.15
CA GLY A 47 -4.38 -16.21 -2.93
C GLY A 47 -4.32 -14.71 -2.72
N ASN A 48 -5.47 -14.09 -2.93
CA ASN A 48 -5.65 -12.65 -2.77
C ASN A 48 -6.30 -12.34 -1.42
N GLN A 49 -6.02 -11.16 -0.90
CA GLN A 49 -6.67 -10.62 0.29
C GLN A 49 -6.57 -11.53 1.54
N GLN A 50 -5.39 -12.05 1.79
CA GLN A 50 -5.10 -12.76 3.03
C GLN A 50 -4.72 -11.75 4.12
N VAL A 51 -5.34 -11.88 5.30
CA VAL A 51 -5.11 -10.93 6.40
C VAL A 51 -3.78 -11.23 7.09
N VAL A 52 -2.91 -10.23 7.19
CA VAL A 52 -1.65 -10.31 7.96
C VAL A 52 -1.99 -10.28 9.45
N VAL A 53 -1.59 -11.30 10.19
CA VAL A 53 -1.86 -11.41 11.64
C VAL A 53 -0.61 -11.24 12.49
N SER A 54 0.60 -11.48 11.95
CA SER A 54 1.85 -11.29 12.68
C SER A 54 3.03 -11.10 11.72
N THR A 55 4.01 -10.30 12.16
CA THR A 55 5.35 -10.20 11.57
C THR A 55 6.43 -10.59 12.58
N TYR A 56 6.05 -11.29 13.65
CA TYR A 56 6.96 -11.66 14.71
C TYR A 56 8.05 -12.62 14.20
N PRO A 57 9.34 -12.33 14.42
CA PRO A 57 10.43 -13.01 13.72
C PRO A 57 10.92 -14.29 14.43
N TYR A 58 10.00 -15.10 14.91
CA TYR A 58 10.28 -16.38 15.52
C TYR A 58 9.35 -17.46 14.98
N ARG A 59 9.80 -18.71 15.00
CA ARG A 59 9.05 -19.83 14.44
C ARG A 59 7.67 -19.95 15.08
N LEU A 60 6.61 -19.96 14.26
CA LEU A 60 5.29 -20.40 14.67
C LEU A 60 5.32 -21.91 14.92
N VAL A 61 4.89 -22.36 16.13
CA VAL A 61 4.83 -23.77 16.52
C VAL A 61 3.45 -24.34 16.35
N GLU A 62 2.43 -23.59 16.78
CA GLU A 62 1.03 -23.97 16.74
C GLU A 62 0.13 -22.73 16.87
N VAL A 63 -1.14 -22.91 16.60
CA VAL A 63 -2.21 -21.97 16.96
C VAL A 63 -3.06 -22.67 18.01
N ASP A 64 -3.15 -22.10 19.20
CA ASP A 64 -3.83 -22.73 20.32
C ASP A 64 -5.37 -22.74 20.19
N GLU A 65 -6.05 -23.35 21.15
CA GLU A 65 -7.51 -23.46 21.17
C GLU A 65 -8.24 -22.11 21.28
N TYR A 66 -7.53 -21.03 21.67
CA TYR A 66 -8.03 -19.65 21.75
C TYR A 66 -7.68 -18.84 20.51
N ASN A 67 -7.10 -19.48 19.47
CA ASN A 67 -6.61 -18.85 18.24
C ASN A 67 -5.44 -17.87 18.48
N GLU A 68 -4.63 -18.13 19.53
CA GLU A 68 -3.40 -17.40 19.79
C GLU A 68 -2.19 -18.07 19.14
N LEU A 69 -1.30 -17.27 18.57
CA LEU A 69 -0.09 -17.76 17.91
C LEU A 69 0.99 -18.09 18.94
N VAL A 70 1.46 -19.34 18.98
CA VAL A 70 2.51 -19.81 19.87
C VAL A 70 3.84 -19.88 19.12
N PHE A 71 4.88 -19.23 19.66
CA PHE A 71 6.17 -19.11 19.02
C PHE A 71 7.29 -19.82 19.80
N ASP A 72 8.20 -20.45 19.05
CA ASP A 72 9.48 -20.91 19.56
C ASP A 72 10.49 -19.75 19.51
N VAL A 73 10.78 -19.16 20.67
CA VAL A 73 11.69 -18.00 20.78
C VAL A 73 13.18 -18.36 20.64
N ASP A 74 13.50 -19.65 20.61
CA ASP A 74 14.87 -20.13 20.36
C ASP A 74 15.16 -20.27 18.86
N GLU A 75 14.11 -20.29 17.99
CA GLU A 75 14.26 -20.38 16.55
C GLU A 75 13.92 -19.04 15.86
N TYR A 76 14.96 -18.22 15.64
CA TYR A 76 14.82 -16.92 14.96
C TYR A 76 14.61 -17.08 13.48
N ARG A 77 13.54 -16.49 12.93
CA ARG A 77 13.18 -16.47 11.51
C ARG A 77 12.96 -15.02 11.04
N PRO A 78 13.99 -14.33 10.58
CA PRO A 78 13.87 -12.95 10.15
C PRO A 78 12.88 -12.82 8.98
N ASN A 79 12.20 -11.67 8.91
CA ASN A 79 11.27 -11.32 7.83
C ASN A 79 10.11 -12.33 7.66
N GLN A 80 9.67 -12.94 8.76
CA GLN A 80 8.54 -13.82 8.77
C GLN A 80 7.24 -13.01 8.75
N VAL A 81 6.28 -13.47 7.96
CA VAL A 81 4.92 -12.93 7.88
C VAL A 81 3.93 -14.08 8.03
N ILE A 82 2.97 -13.92 8.91
CA ILE A 82 1.91 -14.90 9.14
C ILE A 82 0.59 -14.28 8.67
N LEU A 83 -0.13 -15.02 7.81
CA LEU A 83 -1.40 -14.60 7.23
C LEU A 83 -2.47 -15.67 7.47
N ILE A 84 -3.73 -15.27 7.57
CA ILE A 84 -4.84 -16.22 7.60
C ILE A 84 -4.96 -16.89 6.23
N ASN A 85 -4.83 -18.22 6.21
CA ASN A 85 -4.96 -19.02 4.98
C ASN A 85 -5.48 -20.42 5.34
N ALA A 86 -6.79 -20.59 5.30
CA ALA A 86 -7.43 -21.86 5.65
C ALA A 86 -7.04 -22.99 4.71
N GLY A 87 -6.87 -24.19 5.24
CA GLY A 87 -6.55 -25.41 4.50
C GLY A 87 -5.71 -26.37 5.33
N ASP A 88 -5.41 -27.54 4.75
CA ASP A 88 -4.55 -28.55 5.37
C ASP A 88 -3.11 -28.03 5.51
N ASP A 89 -2.40 -28.54 6.53
CA ASP A 89 -1.02 -28.14 6.77
C ASP A 89 -0.12 -28.49 5.58
N LEU A 90 0.86 -27.65 5.33
CA LEU A 90 1.86 -27.81 4.29
C LEU A 90 3.25 -27.69 4.90
N ASP A 91 4.09 -28.64 4.61
CA ASP A 91 5.48 -28.63 5.07
C ASP A 91 6.23 -27.39 4.57
N ARG A 92 7.19 -26.95 5.38
CA ARG A 92 8.07 -25.85 4.98
C ARG A 92 8.85 -26.17 3.73
N ALA A 93 8.76 -25.30 2.75
CA ALA A 93 9.44 -25.45 1.46
C ALA A 93 10.13 -24.15 1.04
N ALA A 94 11.26 -24.31 0.34
CA ALA A 94 11.95 -23.20 -0.31
C ALA A 94 11.21 -22.81 -1.60
N GLU A 95 11.01 -21.50 -1.78
CA GLU A 95 10.33 -20.96 -2.96
C GLU A 95 11.30 -20.14 -3.83
N SER A 96 11.17 -20.26 -5.14
CA SER A 96 12.08 -19.61 -6.10
C SER A 96 11.48 -18.35 -6.76
N ALA A 97 10.16 -18.27 -6.86
CA ALA A 97 9.47 -17.23 -7.60
C ALA A 97 8.30 -16.56 -6.83
N GLY A 98 8.06 -16.97 -5.58
CA GLY A 98 6.96 -16.46 -4.77
C GLY A 98 7.06 -14.95 -4.52
N THR A 99 5.90 -14.29 -4.50
CA THR A 99 5.78 -12.86 -4.22
C THR A 99 4.66 -12.61 -3.20
N LEU A 100 4.96 -11.79 -2.19
CA LEU A 100 4.00 -11.21 -1.27
C LEU A 100 3.81 -9.75 -1.66
N THR A 101 2.58 -9.35 -1.98
CA THR A 101 2.27 -7.97 -2.37
C THR A 101 1.25 -7.36 -1.42
N TYR A 102 1.50 -6.12 -1.03
CA TYR A 102 0.62 -5.33 -0.21
C TYR A 102 0.30 -4.01 -0.89
N GLU A 103 -0.97 -3.66 -0.93
CA GLU A 103 -1.45 -2.37 -1.37
C GLU A 103 -2.49 -1.87 -0.38
N PRO A 104 -2.15 -0.87 0.45
CA PRO A 104 -3.07 -0.34 1.45
C PRO A 104 -4.26 0.34 0.78
N ASP A 105 -5.45 0.15 1.33
CA ASP A 105 -6.63 0.97 0.99
C ASP A 105 -6.55 2.28 1.79
N VAL A 106 -5.96 3.27 1.17
CA VAL A 106 -5.70 4.56 1.84
C VAL A 106 -6.93 5.45 1.77
N THR A 107 -7.43 5.90 2.93
CA THR A 107 -8.68 6.67 3.06
C THR A 107 -8.49 8.10 3.57
N TRP A 108 -7.34 8.72 3.30
CA TRP A 108 -6.98 10.05 3.81
C TRP A 108 -7.93 11.19 3.41
N ILE A 109 -8.46 11.11 2.18
CA ILE A 109 -9.44 12.08 1.67
C ILE A 109 -10.62 11.37 1.02
N THR A 110 -11.74 12.10 0.93
CA THR A 110 -12.97 11.64 0.30
C THR A 110 -13.32 12.49 -0.92
N THR A 111 -14.27 12.03 -1.73
CA THR A 111 -14.82 12.82 -2.85
C THR A 111 -15.40 14.15 -2.37
N ALA A 112 -16.02 14.19 -1.19
CA ALA A 112 -16.55 15.42 -0.60
C ALA A 112 -15.46 16.47 -0.37
N ASN A 113 -14.29 16.09 0.13
CA ASN A 113 -13.18 17.02 0.32
C ASN A 113 -12.72 17.66 -1.01
N VAL A 114 -12.71 16.89 -2.09
CA VAL A 114 -12.28 17.38 -3.41
C VAL A 114 -13.36 18.24 -4.07
N THR A 115 -14.65 17.87 -3.96
CA THR A 115 -15.75 18.71 -4.49
C THR A 115 -15.83 20.05 -3.79
N GLU A 116 -15.66 20.08 -2.48
CA GLU A 116 -15.59 21.30 -1.69
C GLU A 116 -14.43 22.20 -2.16
N TRP A 117 -13.22 21.63 -2.31
CA TRP A 117 -12.04 22.33 -2.83
C TRP A 117 -12.24 22.90 -4.24
N LEU A 118 -12.92 22.13 -5.11
CA LEU A 118 -13.19 22.55 -6.49
C LEU A 118 -14.34 23.56 -6.61
N GLY A 119 -15.13 23.76 -5.55
CA GLY A 119 -16.33 24.59 -5.57
C GLY A 119 -17.47 23.99 -6.42
N ILE A 120 -17.53 22.67 -6.53
CA ILE A 120 -18.55 21.97 -7.32
C ILE A 120 -19.78 21.71 -6.44
N ALA A 121 -20.90 22.39 -6.73
CA ALA A 121 -22.13 22.26 -5.95
C ALA A 121 -22.88 20.94 -6.21
N SER A 122 -22.87 20.43 -7.46
CA SER A 122 -23.43 19.11 -7.81
C SER A 122 -22.65 18.52 -8.98
N ALA A 123 -22.16 17.30 -8.83
CA ALA A 123 -21.49 16.55 -9.87
C ALA A 123 -22.48 15.62 -10.58
N THR A 124 -22.34 15.42 -11.90
CA THR A 124 -23.08 14.37 -12.61
C THR A 124 -22.63 12.98 -12.13
N ALA A 125 -23.41 11.93 -12.41
CA ALA A 125 -23.04 10.56 -12.05
C ALA A 125 -21.67 10.14 -12.66
N ASN A 126 -21.40 10.56 -13.90
CA ASN A 126 -20.12 10.29 -14.58
C ASN A 126 -18.96 11.06 -13.94
N ASP A 127 -19.19 12.30 -13.52
CA ASP A 127 -18.17 13.09 -12.83
C ASP A 127 -17.87 12.52 -11.45
N THR A 128 -18.91 12.08 -10.74
CA THR A 128 -18.74 11.42 -9.42
C THR A 128 -17.92 10.14 -9.55
N ALA A 129 -18.23 9.29 -10.55
CA ALA A 129 -17.47 8.06 -10.78
C ALA A 129 -16.01 8.32 -11.13
N PHE A 130 -15.72 9.35 -11.91
CA PHE A 130 -14.34 9.74 -12.24
C PHE A 130 -13.63 10.36 -11.04
N LEU A 131 -14.31 11.22 -10.29
CA LEU A 131 -13.78 11.84 -9.08
C LEU A 131 -13.39 10.79 -8.04
N THR A 132 -14.19 9.73 -7.87
CA THR A 132 -13.86 8.59 -6.99
C THR A 132 -12.53 7.94 -7.39
N LYS A 133 -12.28 7.77 -8.69
CA LYS A 133 -11.01 7.23 -9.18
C LYS A 133 -9.84 8.19 -8.92
N CYS A 134 -10.05 9.50 -9.09
CA CYS A 134 -9.03 10.50 -8.79
C CYS A 134 -8.66 10.51 -7.30
N VAL A 135 -9.66 10.39 -6.42
CA VAL A 135 -9.47 10.32 -4.96
C VAL A 135 -8.68 9.08 -4.59
N ALA A 136 -9.08 7.90 -5.07
CA ALA A 136 -8.36 6.65 -4.80
C ALA A 136 -6.90 6.71 -5.29
N ALA A 137 -6.69 7.21 -6.51
CA ALA A 137 -5.35 7.38 -7.06
C ALA A 137 -4.49 8.36 -6.25
N ALA A 138 -5.08 9.48 -5.80
CA ALA A 138 -4.37 10.47 -4.99
C ALA A 138 -4.00 9.94 -3.61
N ASN A 139 -4.93 9.28 -2.92
CA ASN A 139 -4.69 8.63 -1.64
C ASN A 139 -3.50 7.67 -1.74
N THR A 140 -3.59 6.70 -2.66
CA THR A 140 -2.54 5.69 -2.85
C THR A 140 -1.19 6.32 -3.25
N TRP A 141 -1.18 7.30 -4.17
CA TRP A 141 0.06 7.94 -4.61
C TRP A 141 0.73 8.73 -3.49
N CYS A 142 -0.03 9.55 -2.76
CA CYS A 142 0.52 10.36 -1.67
C CYS A 142 1.09 9.48 -0.55
N TYR A 143 0.37 8.42 -0.16
CA TYR A 143 0.82 7.45 0.82
C TYR A 143 2.15 6.80 0.39
N ARG A 144 2.22 6.26 -0.85
CA ARG A 144 3.44 5.63 -1.36
C ARG A 144 4.62 6.59 -1.38
N ARG A 145 4.42 7.86 -1.80
CA ARG A 145 5.51 8.85 -1.83
C ARG A 145 6.02 9.19 -0.45
N ARG A 146 5.16 9.21 0.54
CA ARG A 146 5.56 9.42 1.93
C ARG A 146 6.29 8.18 2.48
N LEU A 147 5.80 6.98 2.20
CA LEU A 147 6.49 5.73 2.56
C LEU A 147 7.90 5.66 1.94
N GLU A 148 8.05 5.98 0.65
CA GLU A 148 9.35 6.08 -0.03
C GLU A 148 10.28 7.14 0.60
N SER A 149 9.71 8.12 1.29
CA SER A 149 10.44 9.16 2.04
C SER A 149 10.61 8.81 3.52
N ASN A 150 10.41 7.53 3.87
CA ASN A 150 10.58 6.96 5.21
C ASN A 150 9.57 7.47 6.27
N TYR A 151 8.37 7.88 5.83
CA TYR A 151 7.23 8.12 6.73
C TYR A 151 6.43 6.82 6.86
N HIS A 152 6.09 6.43 8.09
CA HIS A 152 5.27 5.25 8.40
C HIS A 152 3.88 5.72 8.85
N ASP A 153 3.12 6.22 7.89
CA ASP A 153 1.78 6.77 8.15
C ASP A 153 0.73 5.66 8.23
N ASP A 154 -0.34 5.90 8.99
CA ASP A 154 -1.53 5.07 8.99
C ASP A 154 -2.29 5.24 7.66
N ALA A 155 -2.73 4.14 7.06
CA ALA A 155 -3.49 4.17 5.80
C ALA A 155 -4.91 4.75 6.00
N ASP A 156 -5.50 4.55 7.18
CA ASP A 156 -6.85 4.98 7.49
C ASP A 156 -6.90 6.40 8.07
N GLN A 157 -5.77 6.94 8.52
CA GLN A 157 -5.71 8.23 9.19
C GLN A 157 -4.67 9.15 8.56
N VAL A 158 -5.14 10.29 7.99
CA VAL A 158 -4.22 11.27 7.44
C VAL A 158 -3.34 11.87 8.56
N PRO A 159 -2.01 11.97 8.36
CA PRO A 159 -1.08 12.40 9.44
C PRO A 159 -1.33 13.81 9.97
N ASP A 160 -1.61 14.74 9.07
CA ASP A 160 -1.85 16.15 9.40
C ASP A 160 -2.62 16.89 8.29
N ASP A 161 -3.02 18.12 8.57
CA ASP A 161 -3.76 18.98 7.65
C ASP A 161 -2.95 19.38 6.40
N ALA A 162 -1.63 19.45 6.47
CA ALA A 162 -0.80 19.77 5.32
C ALA A 162 -0.79 18.61 4.33
N VAL A 163 -0.63 17.39 4.82
CA VAL A 163 -0.72 16.16 4.01
C VAL A 163 -2.12 16.00 3.41
N LYS A 164 -3.16 16.26 4.20
CA LYS A 164 -4.55 16.25 3.72
C LYS A 164 -4.75 17.22 2.56
N LEU A 165 -4.31 18.47 2.73
CA LEU A 165 -4.41 19.50 1.71
C LEU A 165 -3.61 19.14 0.45
N GLY A 166 -2.39 18.62 0.60
CA GLY A 166 -1.56 18.16 -0.51
C GLY A 166 -2.25 17.05 -1.31
N THR A 167 -2.88 16.10 -0.63
CA THR A 167 -3.62 14.99 -1.25
C THR A 167 -4.87 15.49 -1.98
N ILE A 168 -5.63 16.43 -1.39
CA ILE A 168 -6.78 17.08 -2.05
C ILE A 168 -6.35 17.83 -3.31
N MET A 169 -5.27 18.61 -3.24
CA MET A 169 -4.74 19.34 -4.39
C MET A 169 -4.32 18.39 -5.51
N PHE A 170 -3.71 17.26 -5.18
CA PHE A 170 -3.32 16.26 -6.18
C PHE A 170 -4.55 15.61 -6.85
N ALA A 171 -5.55 15.18 -6.07
CA ALA A 171 -6.81 14.66 -6.59
C ALA A 171 -7.54 15.67 -7.50
N ALA A 172 -7.58 16.94 -7.10
CA ALA A 172 -8.17 18.02 -7.88
C ALA A 172 -7.42 18.28 -9.20
N THR A 173 -6.09 18.11 -9.21
CA THR A 173 -5.28 18.19 -10.44
C THR A 173 -5.65 17.06 -11.39
N LEU A 174 -5.68 15.82 -10.90
CA LEU A 174 -6.10 14.66 -11.72
C LEU A 174 -7.51 14.82 -12.31
N TYR A 175 -8.44 15.38 -11.51
CA TYR A 175 -9.80 15.63 -11.98
C TYR A 175 -9.85 16.68 -13.12
N ARG A 176 -9.07 17.76 -13.00
CA ARG A 176 -9.01 18.83 -14.03
C ARG A 176 -8.37 18.39 -15.33
N GLU A 177 -7.44 17.43 -15.26
CA GLU A 177 -6.75 16.89 -16.43
C GLU A 177 -7.65 15.99 -17.31
N ARG A 178 -8.84 15.57 -16.84
CA ARG A 178 -9.80 14.75 -17.60
C ARG A 178 -10.16 15.33 -18.99
N GLY A 179 -10.20 16.66 -19.12
CA GLY A 179 -10.56 17.35 -20.38
C GLY A 179 -9.38 17.64 -21.31
N SER A 180 -8.16 17.33 -20.90
CA SER A 180 -6.93 17.73 -21.62
C SER A 180 -6.25 16.56 -22.34
N VAL A 181 -6.97 15.46 -22.60
CA VAL A 181 -6.41 14.27 -23.29
C VAL A 181 -5.84 14.60 -24.66
N ASP A 182 -6.38 15.63 -25.34
CA ASP A 182 -5.85 16.14 -26.61
C ASP A 182 -4.52 16.93 -26.45
N SER A 183 -4.14 17.32 -25.22
CA SER A 183 -2.89 18.03 -24.94
C SER A 183 -1.72 17.12 -24.56
N PHE A 184 -1.93 15.80 -24.48
CA PHE A 184 -0.83 14.83 -24.26
C PHE A 184 0.18 14.77 -25.42
N ALA A 185 -0.12 15.39 -26.57
CA ALA A 185 0.82 15.47 -27.68
C ALA A 185 2.05 16.36 -27.42
N SER A 186 2.08 17.10 -26.32
CA SER A 186 3.18 18.04 -26.02
C SER A 186 3.70 17.91 -24.59
N PHE A 187 4.09 16.69 -24.19
CA PHE A 187 4.79 16.48 -22.91
C PHE A 187 6.09 17.31 -22.82
N GLU A 188 6.68 17.66 -23.96
CA GLU A 188 7.83 18.56 -24.04
C GLU A 188 7.45 20.05 -23.87
N GLU A 189 6.25 20.48 -24.30
CA GLU A 189 5.79 21.87 -24.12
C GLU A 189 5.25 22.14 -22.70
N MET A 190 4.77 21.13 -21.97
CA MET A 190 4.36 21.25 -20.58
C MET A 190 5.54 21.60 -19.65
N SER A 191 6.77 21.34 -20.05
CA SER A 191 7.95 21.77 -19.31
C SER A 191 8.20 23.27 -19.36
N ALA A 192 7.64 23.97 -20.35
CA ALA A 192 7.80 25.42 -20.56
C ALA A 192 6.68 26.28 -19.93
N ALA A 193 5.51 25.69 -19.60
CA ALA A 193 4.41 26.40 -18.97
C ALA A 193 4.57 26.38 -17.44
N GLY A 194 5.24 27.37 -16.87
CA GLY A 194 5.60 27.51 -15.45
C GLY A 194 4.48 27.44 -14.40
N GLY A 195 3.23 27.11 -14.79
CA GLY A 195 2.08 27.00 -13.90
C GLY A 195 1.89 25.62 -13.24
N GLN A 196 2.24 24.53 -13.92
CA GLN A 196 2.05 23.17 -13.40
C GLN A 196 3.21 22.70 -12.51
N PHE A 197 4.43 23.11 -12.77
CA PHE A 197 5.57 22.85 -11.90
C PHE A 197 5.40 23.45 -10.51
N GLY A 198 4.76 24.63 -10.39
CA GLY A 198 4.45 25.26 -9.12
C GLY A 198 3.47 24.44 -8.26
N SER A 199 2.48 23.80 -8.90
CA SER A 199 1.48 23.00 -8.16
C SER A 199 2.08 21.70 -7.65
N MET A 200 2.86 20.98 -8.45
CA MET A 200 3.51 19.71 -8.03
C MET A 200 4.59 19.92 -6.98
N SER A 201 5.39 20.99 -7.10
CA SER A 201 6.36 21.38 -6.08
C SER A 201 5.68 21.68 -4.74
N ARG A 202 4.55 22.40 -4.79
CA ARG A 202 3.77 22.72 -3.58
C ARG A 202 3.13 21.46 -2.97
N ILE A 203 2.59 20.56 -3.78
CA ILE A 203 2.07 19.26 -3.31
C ILE A 203 3.17 18.49 -2.59
N LYS A 204 4.35 18.34 -3.20
CA LYS A 204 5.50 17.67 -2.57
C LYS A 204 5.92 18.33 -1.25
N GLN A 205 5.90 19.66 -1.18
CA GLN A 205 6.19 20.41 0.04
C GLN A 205 5.17 20.13 1.14
N LEU A 206 3.87 20.13 0.81
CA LEU A 206 2.78 19.82 1.75
C LEU A 206 2.85 18.37 2.25
N LEU A 207 3.23 17.45 1.38
CA LEU A 207 3.44 16.04 1.76
C LEU A 207 4.72 15.81 2.58
N GLY A 208 5.58 16.84 2.75
CA GLY A 208 6.86 16.71 3.44
C GLY A 208 7.93 15.95 2.63
N ILE A 209 7.63 15.57 1.39
CA ILE A 209 8.54 14.84 0.50
C ILE A 209 9.38 15.80 -0.34
N GLY A 210 10.65 15.47 -0.57
CA GLY A 210 11.57 16.32 -1.36
C GLY A 210 12.46 17.23 -0.52
N ARG A 211 12.50 17.05 0.79
CA ARG A 211 13.63 17.53 1.61
C ARG A 211 14.79 16.56 1.39
N PRO A 212 16.02 17.07 1.10
CA PRO A 212 17.18 16.20 1.15
C PRO A 212 17.25 15.61 2.56
N SER A 213 17.31 14.28 2.67
CA SER A 213 17.64 13.63 3.93
C SER A 213 19.04 14.07 4.30
N VAL A 214 19.14 14.92 5.30
CA VAL A 214 20.43 15.24 5.92
C VAL A 214 20.71 14.03 6.80
N GLY A 215 21.59 13.15 6.29
CA GLY A 215 22.16 12.04 7.03
C GLY A 215 23.11 12.50 8.11
#